data_c386481c0ee239ce4c7da8919b4a37a4
#
_entry.id   c386481c0ee239ce4c7da8919b4a37a4
#
_cell.length_a   1.000
_cell.length_b   1.000
_cell.length_c   1.000
_cell.angle_alpha   90.00
_cell.angle_beta   90.00
_cell.angle_gamma   90.00
#
_symmetry.space_group_name_H-M   'P 1'
#
loop_
_entity.id
_entity.type
_entity.pdbx_description
1 polymer ?
#
loop_
_entity_poly.entity_id
_entity_poly.type
_entity_poly.pdbx_seq_one_letter_code
_entity_poly.pdbx_strand_id
1 'polypeptide(L)'
;MYKQSNPDQDLAGYAGKVVETLLRNMAFEVQKTLKAPDPENVHDLRVTCLRLRHALRLFAKVFPAKPARKVREKLGELQDLLAAVRNCDIALEILKLKEIAAALSVRWRQIMLAKLAQERQRSARAMRLRLRKIQRSDTLARWRNRVLSPG
;
A
#
# COMPACT_ATOMS: atom_id res chain seq x y z
N MET A 1 -44.97 5.52 -4.41
CA MET A 1 -44.16 6.71 -4.75
C MET A 1 -42.69 6.36 -4.70
N TYR A 2 -42.06 6.14 -5.84
CA TYR A 2 -40.64 5.89 -5.90
C TYR A 2 -39.93 7.22 -5.61
N LYS A 3 -39.21 7.30 -4.48
CA LYS A 3 -38.28 8.37 -4.21
C LYS A 3 -37.22 8.29 -5.30
N GLN A 4 -37.23 9.23 -6.25
CA GLN A 4 -36.11 9.38 -7.17
C GLN A 4 -34.90 9.77 -6.32
N SER A 5 -34.01 8.81 -6.09
CA SER A 5 -32.71 9.08 -5.47
C SER A 5 -31.93 9.96 -6.43
N ASN A 6 -31.31 10.99 -5.91
CA ASN A 6 -30.41 11.85 -6.70
C ASN A 6 -29.17 11.03 -7.05
N PRO A 7 -28.87 10.77 -8.36
CA PRO A 7 -27.75 9.94 -8.75
C PRO A 7 -26.39 10.42 -8.16
N ASP A 8 -26.24 11.72 -7.98
CA ASP A 8 -25.01 12.29 -7.40
C ASP A 8 -24.87 11.97 -5.91
N GLN A 9 -25.98 11.94 -5.17
CA GLN A 9 -25.98 11.55 -3.75
C GLN A 9 -25.70 10.06 -3.58
N ASP A 10 -26.26 9.24 -4.48
CA ASP A 10 -26.03 7.79 -4.47
C ASP A 10 -24.55 7.47 -4.78
N LEU A 11 -23.96 8.18 -5.75
CA LEU A 11 -22.55 8.03 -6.09
C LEU A 11 -21.64 8.46 -4.91
N ALA A 12 -21.94 9.58 -4.28
CA ALA A 12 -21.16 10.05 -3.11
C ALA A 12 -21.22 9.05 -1.95
N GLY A 13 -22.41 8.52 -1.66
CA GLY A 13 -22.59 7.49 -0.64
C GLY A 13 -21.83 6.20 -0.96
N TYR A 14 -21.88 5.75 -2.20
CA TYR A 14 -21.15 4.58 -2.67
C TYR A 14 -19.62 4.78 -2.58
N ALA A 15 -19.13 5.89 -3.10
CA ALA A 15 -17.71 6.24 -3.05
C ALA A 15 -17.18 6.31 -1.61
N GLY A 16 -17.94 6.90 -0.70
CA GLY A 16 -17.60 6.96 0.71
C GLY A 16 -17.47 5.57 1.34
N LYS A 17 -18.39 4.66 1.05
CA LYS A 17 -18.33 3.26 1.53
C LYS A 17 -17.12 2.51 0.98
N VAL A 18 -16.80 2.70 -0.29
CA VAL A 18 -15.62 2.07 -0.92
C VAL A 18 -14.35 2.53 -0.22
N VAL A 19 -14.17 3.84 -0.04
CA VAL A 19 -12.97 4.40 0.60
C VAL A 19 -12.90 3.97 2.07
N GLU A 20 -14.01 3.97 2.80
CA GLU A 20 -14.04 3.52 4.20
C GLU A 20 -13.63 2.05 4.32
N THR A 21 -14.14 1.18 3.46
CA THR A 21 -13.76 -0.24 3.41
C THR A 21 -12.28 -0.41 3.12
N LEU A 22 -11.75 0.32 2.15
CA LEU A 22 -10.32 0.26 1.80
C LEU A 22 -9.41 0.78 2.91
N LEU A 23 -9.81 1.83 3.62
CA LEU A 23 -9.08 2.33 4.80
C LEU A 23 -9.07 1.29 5.93
N ARG A 24 -10.17 0.62 6.15
CA ARG A 24 -10.27 -0.46 7.14
C ARG A 24 -9.38 -1.65 6.77
N ASN A 25 -9.42 -2.06 5.51
CA ASN A 25 -8.55 -3.11 5.00
C ASN A 25 -7.08 -2.72 5.12
N MET A 26 -6.75 -1.47 4.84
CA MET A 26 -5.39 -0.95 4.98
C MET A 26 -4.90 -1.00 6.42
N ALA A 27 -5.74 -0.63 7.40
CA ALA A 27 -5.41 -0.74 8.83
C ALA A 27 -5.07 -2.18 9.21
N PHE A 28 -5.85 -3.14 8.75
CA PHE A 28 -5.62 -4.57 8.96
C PHE A 28 -4.30 -5.02 8.32
N GLU A 29 -4.04 -4.65 7.07
CA GLU A 29 -2.82 -5.01 6.35
C GLU A 29 -1.56 -4.37 6.96
N VAL A 30 -1.64 -3.14 7.43
CA VAL A 30 -0.55 -2.47 8.17
C VAL A 30 -0.20 -3.26 9.43
N GLN A 31 -1.19 -3.63 10.22
CA GLN A 31 -0.99 -4.41 11.45
C GLN A 31 -0.37 -5.78 11.14
N LYS A 32 -0.88 -6.48 10.14
CA LYS A 32 -0.38 -7.78 9.70
C LYS A 32 1.07 -7.71 9.23
N THR A 33 1.41 -6.69 8.44
CA THR A 33 2.77 -6.49 7.92
C THR A 33 3.75 -6.11 9.01
N LEU A 34 3.33 -5.32 10.01
CA LEU A 34 4.17 -5.01 11.17
C LEU A 34 4.48 -6.24 12.02
N LYS A 35 3.55 -7.18 12.12
CA LYS A 35 3.78 -8.45 12.84
C LYS A 35 4.71 -9.38 12.08
N ALA A 36 4.54 -9.49 10.77
CA ALA A 36 5.31 -10.37 9.91
C ALA A 36 5.52 -9.71 8.54
N PRO A 37 6.67 -9.02 8.33
CA PRO A 37 6.96 -8.33 7.08
C PRO A 37 7.46 -9.28 5.98
N ASP A 38 6.77 -10.39 5.79
CA ASP A 38 7.09 -11.37 4.76
C ASP A 38 6.60 -10.91 3.37
N PRO A 39 7.04 -11.56 2.28
CA PRO A 39 6.69 -11.17 0.92
C PRO A 39 5.20 -11.11 0.64
N GLU A 40 4.41 -12.02 1.20
CA GLU A 40 2.96 -12.09 0.99
C GLU A 40 2.25 -10.91 1.66
N ASN A 41 2.58 -10.61 2.90
CA ASN A 41 2.00 -9.49 3.63
C ASN A 41 2.36 -8.15 3.00
N VAL A 42 3.60 -7.97 2.56
CA VAL A 42 4.04 -6.77 1.83
C VAL A 42 3.27 -6.62 0.52
N HIS A 43 3.06 -7.73 -0.21
CA HIS A 43 2.28 -7.72 -1.44
C HIS A 43 0.83 -7.30 -1.20
N ASP A 44 0.17 -7.88 -0.20
CA ASP A 44 -1.22 -7.58 0.13
C ASP A 44 -1.41 -6.12 0.54
N LEU A 45 -0.51 -5.59 1.37
CA LEU A 45 -0.53 -4.17 1.74
C LEU A 45 -0.32 -3.26 0.52
N ARG A 46 0.60 -3.62 -0.36
CA ARG A 46 0.85 -2.88 -1.61
C ARG A 46 -0.41 -2.81 -2.48
N VAL A 47 -1.10 -3.93 -2.64
CA VAL A 47 -2.35 -4.01 -3.42
C VAL A 47 -3.43 -3.13 -2.79
N THR A 48 -3.62 -3.21 -1.48
CA THR A 48 -4.61 -2.39 -0.77
C THR A 48 -4.31 -0.90 -0.89
N CYS A 49 -3.05 -0.51 -0.73
CA CYS A 49 -2.59 0.86 -0.90
C CYS A 49 -2.88 1.38 -2.32
N LEU A 50 -2.60 0.57 -3.34
CA LEU A 50 -2.86 0.89 -4.74
C LEU A 50 -4.36 1.08 -5.01
N ARG A 51 -5.19 0.18 -4.48
CA ARG A 51 -6.65 0.25 -4.62
C ARG A 51 -7.22 1.52 -3.99
N LEU A 52 -6.76 1.87 -2.79
CA LEU A 52 -7.18 3.11 -2.12
C LEU A 52 -6.79 4.35 -2.93
N ARG A 53 -5.58 4.39 -3.42
CA ARG A 53 -5.09 5.49 -4.26
C ARG A 53 -5.92 5.63 -5.55
N HIS A 54 -6.22 4.51 -6.20
CA HIS A 54 -7.06 4.49 -7.40
C HIS A 54 -8.51 4.90 -7.12
N ALA A 55 -9.09 4.45 -6.00
CA ALA A 55 -10.44 4.87 -5.60
C ALA A 55 -10.52 6.38 -5.38
N LEU A 56 -9.54 6.96 -4.70
CA LEU A 56 -9.48 8.42 -4.49
C LEU A 56 -9.33 9.20 -5.81
N ARG A 57 -8.67 8.62 -6.79
CA ARG A 57 -8.56 9.21 -8.13
C ARG A 57 -9.85 9.05 -8.92
N LEU A 58 -10.45 7.85 -8.90
CA LEU A 58 -11.69 7.55 -9.61
C LEU A 58 -12.84 8.43 -9.14
N PHE A 59 -12.95 8.62 -7.84
CA PHE A 59 -14.00 9.43 -7.21
C PHE A 59 -13.53 10.85 -6.88
N ALA A 60 -12.57 11.39 -7.61
CA ALA A 60 -11.96 12.68 -7.31
C ALA A 60 -12.98 13.84 -7.24
N LYS A 61 -14.06 13.76 -8.02
CA LYS A 61 -15.11 14.79 -8.01
C LYS A 61 -16.05 14.71 -6.80
N VAL A 62 -16.04 13.58 -6.09
CA VAL A 62 -16.90 13.34 -4.93
C VAL A 62 -16.29 13.88 -3.65
N PHE A 63 -14.95 13.76 -3.53
CA PHE A 63 -14.23 14.12 -2.30
C PHE A 63 -13.63 15.52 -2.37
N PRO A 64 -13.37 16.16 -1.22
CA PRO A 64 -12.64 17.43 -1.18
C PRO A 64 -11.29 17.29 -1.90
N ALA A 65 -11.04 18.13 -2.90
CA ALA A 65 -9.91 17.97 -3.81
C ALA A 65 -8.55 18.04 -3.11
N LYS A 66 -8.36 19.01 -2.23
CA LYS A 66 -7.08 19.22 -1.54
C LYS A 66 -6.74 18.09 -0.54
N PRO A 67 -7.65 17.71 0.38
CA PRO A 67 -7.40 16.60 1.27
C PRO A 67 -7.17 15.27 0.55
N ALA A 68 -7.99 14.96 -0.47
CA ALA A 68 -7.86 13.73 -1.25
C ALA A 68 -6.52 13.66 -1.98
N ARG A 69 -6.05 14.78 -2.53
CA ARG A 69 -4.74 14.86 -3.19
C ARG A 69 -3.60 14.60 -2.20
N LYS A 70 -3.66 15.20 -1.00
CA LYS A 70 -2.65 14.98 0.04
C LYS A 70 -2.58 13.52 0.46
N VAL A 71 -3.72 12.87 0.62
CA VAL A 71 -3.77 11.43 0.94
C VAL A 71 -3.16 10.60 -0.19
N ARG A 72 -3.49 10.91 -1.45
CA ARG A 72 -2.88 10.22 -2.60
C ARG A 72 -1.36 10.37 -2.65
N GLU A 73 -0.84 11.57 -2.34
CA GLU A 73 0.60 11.82 -2.29
C GLU A 73 1.28 10.96 -1.20
N LYS A 74 0.68 10.89 -0.01
CA LYS A 74 1.19 10.05 1.09
C LYS A 74 1.11 8.56 0.76
N LEU A 75 0.06 8.12 0.11
CA LEU A 75 -0.06 6.76 -0.40
C LEU A 75 1.01 6.45 -1.45
N GLY A 76 1.33 7.41 -2.32
CA GLY A 76 2.41 7.28 -3.29
C GLY A 76 3.77 7.10 -2.63
N GLU A 77 4.08 7.87 -1.58
CA GLU A 77 5.30 7.71 -0.78
C GLU A 77 5.38 6.31 -0.14
N LEU A 78 4.27 5.84 0.42
CA LEU A 78 4.19 4.50 1.01
C LEU A 78 4.36 3.41 -0.06
N GLN A 79 3.75 3.58 -1.23
CA GLN A 79 3.92 2.64 -2.33
C GLN A 79 5.38 2.50 -2.77
N ASP A 80 6.15 3.59 -2.77
CA ASP A 80 7.58 3.55 -3.10
C ASP A 80 8.37 2.72 -2.08
N LEU A 81 8.06 2.87 -0.79
CA LEU A 81 8.67 2.06 0.26
C LEU A 81 8.32 0.57 0.13
N LEU A 82 7.06 0.27 -0.16
CA LEU A 82 6.59 -1.11 -0.37
C LEU A 82 7.18 -1.71 -1.64
N ALA A 83 7.31 -0.93 -2.71
CA ALA A 83 7.92 -1.36 -3.96
C ALA A 83 9.39 -1.72 -3.78
N ALA A 84 10.14 -0.97 -2.99
CA ALA A 84 11.55 -1.27 -2.72
C ALA A 84 11.72 -2.64 -2.06
N VAL A 85 10.89 -2.99 -1.07
CA VAL A 85 10.89 -4.32 -0.45
C VAL A 85 10.45 -5.39 -1.45
N ARG A 86 9.37 -5.14 -2.18
CA ARG A 86 8.83 -6.10 -3.16
C ARG A 86 9.83 -6.39 -4.28
N ASN A 87 10.55 -5.40 -4.77
CA ASN A 87 11.57 -5.59 -5.80
C ASN A 87 12.69 -6.52 -5.34
N CYS A 88 13.12 -6.40 -4.08
CA CYS A 88 14.08 -7.35 -3.48
C CYS A 88 13.51 -8.76 -3.43
N ASP A 89 12.26 -8.93 -3.03
CA ASP A 89 11.59 -10.23 -2.96
C ASP A 89 11.49 -10.89 -4.35
N ILE A 90 11.13 -10.12 -5.37
CA ILE A 90 11.06 -10.59 -6.75
C ILE A 90 12.44 -11.00 -7.25
N ALA A 91 13.46 -10.20 -7.00
CA ALA A 91 14.84 -10.51 -7.39
C ALA A 91 15.35 -11.79 -6.72
N LEU A 92 15.03 -11.99 -5.43
CA LEU A 92 15.36 -13.22 -4.71
C LEU A 92 14.65 -14.45 -5.31
N GLU A 93 13.39 -14.32 -5.69
CA GLU A 93 12.65 -15.38 -6.39
C GLU A 93 13.28 -15.73 -7.73
N ILE A 94 13.69 -14.73 -8.50
CA ILE A 94 14.37 -14.93 -9.80
C ILE A 94 15.66 -15.70 -9.63
N LEU A 95 16.47 -15.39 -8.61
CA LEU A 95 17.73 -16.09 -8.35
C LEU A 95 17.52 -17.55 -7.94
N LYS A 96 16.33 -17.93 -7.50
CA LYS A 96 15.98 -19.32 -7.15
C LYS A 96 15.49 -20.13 -8.35
N LEU A 97 15.20 -19.49 -9.50
CA LEU A 97 14.79 -20.21 -10.70
C LEU A 97 15.91 -21.12 -11.19
N LYS A 98 15.58 -22.35 -11.58
CA LYS A 98 16.55 -23.35 -12.02
C LYS A 98 17.41 -22.87 -13.18
N GLU A 99 16.82 -22.18 -14.16
CA GLU A 99 17.50 -21.64 -15.33
C GLU A 99 18.56 -20.60 -14.95
N ILE A 100 18.24 -19.74 -13.99
CA ILE A 100 19.15 -18.69 -13.51
C ILE A 100 20.24 -19.31 -12.63
N ALA A 101 19.88 -20.23 -11.74
CA ALA A 101 20.83 -20.94 -10.88
C ALA A 101 21.85 -21.75 -11.69
N ALA A 102 21.42 -22.34 -12.83
CA ALA A 102 22.32 -23.06 -13.74
C ALA A 102 23.25 -22.14 -14.54
N ALA A 103 22.79 -20.90 -14.84
CA ALA A 103 23.57 -19.92 -15.61
C ALA A 103 24.62 -19.17 -14.79
N LEU A 104 24.44 -19.09 -13.47
CA LEU A 104 25.34 -18.35 -12.57
C LEU A 104 26.31 -19.30 -11.85
N SER A 105 27.56 -18.84 -11.66
CA SER A 105 28.47 -19.54 -10.77
C SER A 105 27.97 -19.48 -9.33
N VAL A 106 28.31 -20.48 -8.52
CA VAL A 106 27.96 -20.54 -7.09
C VAL A 106 28.42 -19.27 -6.36
N ARG A 107 29.64 -18.80 -6.67
CA ARG A 107 30.22 -17.58 -6.06
C ARG A 107 29.37 -16.34 -6.35
N TRP A 108 29.03 -16.10 -7.60
CA TRP A 108 28.24 -14.94 -8.02
C TRP A 108 26.83 -15.00 -7.43
N ARG A 109 26.22 -16.18 -7.41
CA ARG A 109 24.90 -16.36 -6.80
C ARG A 109 24.93 -16.04 -5.32
N GLN A 110 25.92 -16.50 -4.57
CA GLN A 110 26.06 -16.20 -3.13
C GLN A 110 26.25 -14.70 -2.88
N ILE A 111 27.08 -14.03 -3.69
CA ILE A 111 27.30 -12.57 -3.60
C ILE A 111 25.99 -11.82 -3.85
N MET A 112 25.24 -12.18 -4.89
CA MET A 112 23.97 -11.52 -5.23
C MET A 112 22.91 -11.76 -4.17
N LEU A 113 22.80 -12.99 -3.64
CA LEU A 113 21.86 -13.31 -2.56
C LEU A 113 22.15 -12.51 -1.30
N ALA A 114 23.41 -12.41 -0.89
CA ALA A 114 23.82 -11.63 0.27
C ALA A 114 23.52 -10.15 0.10
N LYS A 115 23.81 -9.58 -1.07
CA LYS A 115 23.54 -8.18 -1.41
C LYS A 115 22.04 -7.87 -1.37
N LEU A 116 21.23 -8.73 -1.98
CA LEU A 116 19.77 -8.56 -2.01
C LEU A 116 19.16 -8.69 -0.62
N ALA A 117 19.63 -9.64 0.19
CA ALA A 117 19.18 -9.79 1.57
C ALA A 117 19.47 -8.53 2.39
N GLN A 118 20.64 -7.92 2.21
CA GLN A 118 21.02 -6.68 2.88
C GLN A 118 20.16 -5.50 2.42
N GLU A 119 19.93 -5.36 1.12
CA GLU A 119 19.04 -4.33 0.57
C GLU A 119 17.62 -4.48 1.07
N ARG A 120 17.10 -5.73 1.11
CA ARG A 120 15.77 -6.00 1.66
C ARG A 120 15.66 -5.58 3.12
N GLN A 121 16.64 -5.90 3.93
CA GLN A 121 16.67 -5.50 5.34
C GLN A 121 16.60 -3.97 5.50
N ARG A 122 17.36 -3.24 4.70
CA ARG A 122 17.35 -1.77 4.70
C ARG A 122 16.01 -1.22 4.27
N SER A 123 15.46 -1.72 3.18
CA SER A 123 14.15 -1.30 2.64
C SER A 123 13.01 -1.64 3.59
N ALA A 124 13.04 -2.83 4.19
CA ALA A 124 12.04 -3.27 5.18
C ALA A 124 12.09 -2.42 6.46
N ARG A 125 13.28 -1.97 6.87
CA ARG A 125 13.43 -1.08 8.02
C ARG A 125 12.76 0.28 7.76
N ALA A 126 13.01 0.88 6.60
CA ALA A 126 12.38 2.14 6.20
C ALA A 126 10.85 2.00 6.10
N MET A 127 10.37 0.91 5.51
CA MET A 127 8.95 0.57 5.46
C MET A 127 8.33 0.47 6.85
N ARG A 128 8.95 -0.31 7.75
CA ARG A 128 8.44 -0.49 9.12
C ARG A 128 8.35 0.82 9.89
N LEU A 129 9.33 1.69 9.77
CA LEU A 129 9.31 3.02 10.41
C LEU A 129 8.09 3.82 9.97
N ARG A 130 7.79 3.83 8.66
CA ARG A 130 6.61 4.51 8.13
C ARG A 130 5.31 3.87 8.60
N LEU A 131 5.21 2.54 8.59
CA LEU A 131 4.02 1.83 9.03
C LEU A 131 3.74 2.05 10.53
N ARG A 132 4.77 2.05 11.37
CA ARG A 132 4.63 2.37 12.80
C ARG A 132 4.15 3.80 13.01
N LYS A 133 4.66 4.75 12.25
CA LYS A 133 4.22 6.15 12.30
C LYS A 133 2.75 6.27 11.92
N ILE A 134 2.32 5.58 10.85
CA ILE A 134 0.91 5.53 10.43
C ILE A 134 0.04 5.00 11.56
N GLN A 135 0.43 3.92 12.19
CA GLN A 135 -0.34 3.28 13.28
C GLN A 135 -0.39 4.15 14.54
N ARG A 136 0.75 4.69 15.00
CA ARG A 136 0.84 5.48 16.23
C ARG A 136 0.14 6.82 16.15
N SER A 137 0.10 7.44 14.97
CA SER A 137 -0.47 8.77 14.76
C SER A 137 -1.93 8.73 14.33
N ASP A 138 -2.58 7.57 14.34
CA ASP A 138 -3.95 7.39 13.81
C ASP A 138 -4.14 8.02 12.42
N THR A 139 -3.14 7.86 11.57
CA THR A 139 -3.09 8.51 10.26
C THR A 139 -4.30 8.14 9.41
N LEU A 140 -4.71 6.85 9.41
CA LEU A 140 -5.83 6.38 8.60
C LEU A 140 -7.16 6.97 9.08
N ALA A 141 -7.36 7.10 10.39
CA ALA A 141 -8.52 7.76 10.96
C ALA A 141 -8.57 9.24 10.59
N ARG A 142 -7.43 9.93 10.60
CA ARG A 142 -7.34 11.33 10.17
C ARG A 142 -7.65 11.49 8.68
N TRP A 143 -7.16 10.59 7.84
CA TRP A 143 -7.48 10.58 6.40
C TRP A 143 -8.98 10.38 6.18
N ARG A 144 -9.57 9.41 6.90
CA ARG A 144 -11.01 9.17 6.85
C ARG A 144 -11.79 10.44 7.16
N ASN A 145 -11.45 11.11 8.25
CA ASN A 145 -12.16 12.32 8.68
C ASN A 145 -12.01 13.47 7.68
N ARG A 146 -10.83 13.65 7.11
CA ARG A 146 -10.56 14.72 6.13
C ARG A 146 -11.26 14.49 4.79
N VAL A 147 -11.36 13.25 4.36
CA VAL A 147 -11.90 12.89 3.04
C VAL A 147 -13.41 12.65 3.10
N LEU A 148 -13.90 11.96 4.15
CA LEU A 148 -15.30 11.53 4.24
C LEU A 148 -16.19 12.47 5.05
N SER A 149 -15.63 13.34 5.85
CA SER A 149 -16.39 14.31 6.68
C SER A 149 -15.92 15.73 6.36
N PRO A 150 -16.22 16.26 5.17
CA PRO A 150 -15.94 17.66 4.85
C PRO A 150 -16.90 18.55 5.64
N GLY A 151 -16.38 19.22 6.62
CA GLY A 151 -17.17 20.15 7.41
C GLY A 151 -16.50 21.46 7.55
#